data_e692a56be88307a766f7b222e912dde8
#
_entry.id   e692a56be88307a766f7b222e912dde8
#
_cell.length_a   1.000
_cell.length_b   1.000
_cell.length_c   1.000
_cell.angle_alpha   90.00
_cell.angle_beta   90.00
_cell.angle_gamma   90.00
#
_symmetry.space_group_name_H-M   'P 1'
#
loop_
_entity.id
_entity.type
_entity.pdbx_description
1 polymer ?
#
loop_
_entity_poly.entity_id
_entity_poly.type
_entity_poly.pdbx_seq_one_letter_code
_entity_poly.pdbx_strand_id
1 'polypeptide(L)'
;LRTERTEYWKDLYMKAFVGDVTLRPSCYACKAKDCSSRSDLTLADFWGIRTIFPEMDDDKGTSLLIIHSAKGEEALDYSKFDCKETSYGLLRPLNPSCFQSSAEHAKREWFFANLEKKSLSKLLSKSMRPTFVQRLRRLASGVYHRIKKF
;
A
#
# COMPACT_ATOMS: atom_id res chain seq x y z
N LEU A 1 -25.65 14.10 -9.18
CA LEU A 1 -24.43 13.50 -8.64
C LEU A 1 -24.20 14.10 -7.25
N ARG A 2 -24.19 13.25 -6.21
CA ARG A 2 -23.88 13.69 -4.85
C ARG A 2 -22.38 13.45 -4.62
N THR A 3 -21.63 14.50 -4.34
CA THR A 3 -20.21 14.40 -4.00
C THR A 3 -20.04 14.48 -2.48
N GLU A 4 -19.46 13.46 -1.89
CA GLU A 4 -19.09 13.45 -0.48
C GLU A 4 -17.57 13.60 -0.37
N ARG A 5 -17.11 14.49 0.51
CA ARG A 5 -15.70 14.66 0.84
C ARG A 5 -15.47 14.20 2.26
N THR A 6 -14.59 13.22 2.43
CA THR A 6 -14.19 12.75 3.76
C THR A 6 -12.68 12.44 3.76
N GLU A 7 -12.07 12.56 4.92
CA GLU A 7 -10.66 12.18 5.10
C GLU A 7 -10.54 10.66 4.98
N TYR A 8 -9.57 10.16 4.21
CA TYR A 8 -9.46 8.72 3.90
C TYR A 8 -9.39 7.83 5.16
N TRP A 9 -8.79 8.32 6.24
CA TRP A 9 -8.71 7.58 7.52
C TRP A 9 -10.02 7.56 8.32
N LYS A 10 -11.03 8.34 7.95
CA LYS A 10 -12.38 8.29 8.50
C LYS A 10 -13.31 7.43 7.67
N ASP A 11 -13.05 7.33 6.36
CA ASP A 11 -13.84 6.52 5.45
C ASP A 11 -13.65 5.02 5.72
N LEU A 12 -14.76 4.28 5.86
CA LEU A 12 -14.73 2.85 6.19
C LEU A 12 -14.24 2.00 5.02
N TYR A 13 -14.60 2.37 3.80
CA TYR A 13 -14.16 1.66 2.61
C TYR A 13 -12.64 1.81 2.42
N MET A 14 -12.13 3.02 2.52
CA MET A 14 -10.70 3.28 2.42
C MET A 14 -9.91 2.55 3.51
N LYS A 15 -10.42 2.51 4.75
CA LYS A 15 -9.81 1.70 5.82
C LYS A 15 -9.75 0.22 5.48
N ALA A 16 -10.82 -0.34 4.90
CA ALA A 16 -10.88 -1.75 4.53
C ALA A 16 -9.98 -2.04 3.32
N PHE A 17 -9.90 -1.12 2.37
CA PHE A 17 -9.02 -1.20 1.21
C PHE A 17 -7.54 -1.21 1.65
N VAL A 18 -7.12 -0.21 2.41
CA VAL A 18 -5.75 -0.13 2.94
C VAL A 18 -5.44 -1.27 3.94
N GLY A 19 -6.47 -1.80 4.61
CA GLY A 19 -6.34 -2.93 5.54
C GLY A 19 -6.41 -4.31 4.89
N ASP A 20 -6.43 -4.40 3.57
CA ASP A 20 -6.37 -5.64 2.77
C ASP A 20 -7.49 -6.67 3.07
N VAL A 21 -8.62 -6.25 3.67
CA VAL A 21 -9.67 -7.18 4.09
C VAL A 21 -10.45 -7.77 2.91
N THR A 22 -10.47 -7.06 1.77
CA THR A 22 -11.27 -7.42 0.60
C THR A 22 -10.44 -7.90 -0.59
N LEU A 23 -9.14 -8.08 -0.43
CA LEU A 23 -8.26 -8.53 -1.49
C LEU A 23 -8.68 -9.89 -2.05
N ARG A 24 -8.37 -10.13 -3.32
CA ARG A 24 -8.57 -11.45 -3.96
C ARG A 24 -7.60 -12.48 -3.37
N PRO A 25 -7.95 -13.77 -3.35
CA PRO A 25 -7.05 -14.83 -2.88
C PRO A 25 -5.69 -14.82 -3.59
N SER A 26 -5.66 -14.48 -4.89
CA SER A 26 -4.42 -14.36 -5.66
C SER A 26 -3.45 -13.27 -5.14
N CYS A 27 -3.94 -12.27 -4.39
CA CYS A 27 -3.09 -11.23 -3.82
C CYS A 27 -2.21 -11.75 -2.68
N TYR A 28 -2.66 -12.80 -1.99
CA TYR A 28 -1.92 -13.43 -0.88
C TYR A 28 -0.86 -14.43 -1.35
N ALA A 29 -0.95 -14.87 -2.61
CA ALA A 29 0.01 -15.74 -3.26
C ALA A 29 0.39 -15.17 -4.64
N CYS A 30 0.69 -13.88 -4.69
CA CYS A 30 0.96 -13.15 -5.92
C CYS A 30 2.24 -13.67 -6.58
N LYS A 31 2.11 -14.17 -7.81
CA LYS A 31 3.24 -14.68 -8.60
C LYS A 31 4.05 -13.57 -9.29
N ALA A 32 3.58 -12.33 -9.28
CA ALA A 32 4.21 -11.19 -9.94
C ALA A 32 5.08 -10.36 -8.96
N LYS A 33 5.77 -11.03 -8.04
CA LYS A 33 6.70 -10.39 -7.11
C LYS A 33 8.15 -10.52 -7.57
N ASP A 34 9.04 -9.67 -7.07
CA ASP A 34 10.45 -9.63 -7.46
C ASP A 34 10.67 -9.60 -8.98
N CYS A 35 9.90 -8.75 -9.68
CA CYS A 35 9.99 -8.62 -11.14
C CYS A 35 9.65 -9.88 -11.94
N SER A 36 8.96 -10.86 -11.34
CA SER A 36 8.62 -12.14 -11.97
C SER A 36 7.41 -12.10 -12.91
N SER A 37 6.78 -10.93 -13.07
CA SER A 37 5.60 -10.74 -13.93
C SER A 37 5.86 -10.93 -15.42
N ARG A 38 7.13 -10.97 -15.86
CA ARG A 38 7.57 -10.98 -17.27
C ARG A 38 7.07 -9.77 -18.07
N SER A 39 6.75 -8.66 -17.38
CA SER A 39 6.45 -7.38 -18.03
C SER A 39 7.74 -6.69 -18.48
N ASP A 40 7.66 -5.89 -19.51
CA ASP A 40 8.79 -5.05 -19.97
C ASP A 40 9.03 -3.87 -19.00
N LEU A 41 7.93 -3.35 -18.39
CA LEU A 41 7.93 -2.22 -17.46
C LEU A 41 7.03 -2.52 -16.26
N THR A 42 7.39 -1.96 -15.09
CA THR A 42 6.50 -1.86 -13.93
C THR A 42 6.36 -0.40 -13.51
N LEU A 43 5.13 0.06 -13.38
CA LEU A 43 4.79 1.37 -12.81
C LEU A 43 4.25 1.17 -11.40
N ALA A 44 4.72 1.97 -10.45
CA ALA A 44 4.29 1.94 -9.06
C ALA A 44 4.39 3.32 -8.41
N ASP A 45 3.83 3.47 -7.22
CA ASP A 45 4.10 4.62 -6.36
C ASP A 45 5.50 4.50 -5.77
N PHE A 46 6.25 5.60 -5.70
CA PHE A 46 7.57 5.60 -5.09
C PHE A 46 7.46 5.84 -3.57
N TRP A 47 7.16 4.81 -2.82
CA TRP A 47 7.19 4.90 -1.36
C TRP A 47 8.62 5.17 -0.87
N GLY A 48 8.77 6.20 -0.05
CA GLY A 48 10.07 6.60 0.49
C GLY A 48 10.84 7.64 -0.33
N ILE A 49 10.20 8.30 -1.30
CA ILE A 49 10.81 9.38 -2.09
C ILE A 49 11.46 10.45 -1.20
N ARG A 50 10.82 10.84 -0.11
CA ARG A 50 11.35 11.82 0.88
C ARG A 50 12.68 11.41 1.49
N THR A 51 12.97 10.13 1.52
CA THR A 51 14.23 9.60 2.10
C THR A 51 15.33 9.50 1.05
N ILE A 52 14.97 9.15 -0.19
CA ILE A 52 15.94 8.88 -1.27
C ILE A 52 16.21 10.14 -2.10
N PHE A 53 15.16 10.83 -2.52
CA PHE A 53 15.24 12.06 -3.33
C PHE A 53 14.25 13.11 -2.81
N PRO A 54 14.51 13.73 -1.66
CA PRO A 54 13.58 14.69 -1.04
C PRO A 54 13.25 15.87 -1.95
N GLU A 55 14.14 16.23 -2.87
CA GLU A 55 13.93 17.30 -3.84
C GLU A 55 12.90 16.96 -4.94
N MET A 56 12.58 15.69 -5.12
CA MET A 56 11.54 15.25 -6.07
C MET A 56 10.16 15.07 -5.41
N ASP A 57 10.04 15.30 -4.11
CA ASP A 57 8.77 15.20 -3.39
C ASP A 57 8.05 16.55 -3.38
N ASP A 58 7.10 16.72 -4.29
CA ASP A 58 6.24 17.90 -4.38
C ASP A 58 4.87 17.73 -3.69
N ASP A 59 4.71 16.69 -2.87
CA ASP A 59 3.47 16.29 -2.18
C ASP A 59 2.29 15.91 -3.11
N LYS A 60 2.56 15.69 -4.40
CA LYS A 60 1.57 15.19 -5.39
C LYS A 60 1.77 13.72 -5.72
N GLY A 61 2.87 13.15 -5.27
CA GLY A 61 3.27 11.77 -5.51
C GLY A 61 4.27 11.63 -6.65
N THR A 62 5.25 10.78 -6.44
CA THR A 62 6.30 10.45 -7.42
C THR A 62 6.09 9.02 -7.89
N SER A 63 6.13 8.80 -9.19
CA SER A 63 6.04 7.47 -9.78
C SER A 63 7.39 6.76 -9.74
N LEU A 64 7.35 5.45 -9.50
CA LEU A 64 8.47 4.54 -9.67
C LEU A 64 8.31 3.80 -10.99
N LEU A 65 9.34 3.82 -11.82
CA LEU A 65 9.43 3.05 -13.05
C LEU A 65 10.55 2.01 -12.90
N ILE A 66 10.20 0.73 -13.07
CA ILE A 66 11.18 -0.36 -13.12
C ILE A 66 11.20 -0.92 -14.53
N ILE A 67 12.36 -0.97 -15.13
CA ILE A 67 12.59 -1.45 -16.50
C ILE A 67 13.13 -2.87 -16.41
N HIS A 68 12.51 -3.83 -17.11
CA HIS A 68 12.84 -5.24 -17.03
C HIS A 68 13.48 -5.77 -18.31
N SER A 69 13.33 -5.07 -19.43
CA SER A 69 13.83 -5.53 -20.74
C SER A 69 14.31 -4.37 -21.61
N ALA A 70 15.14 -4.68 -22.61
CA ALA A 70 15.56 -3.70 -23.62
C ALA A 70 14.35 -3.10 -24.36
N LYS A 71 13.32 -3.90 -24.63
CA LYS A 71 12.07 -3.41 -25.23
C LYS A 71 11.35 -2.39 -24.35
N GLY A 72 11.39 -2.57 -23.03
CA GLY A 72 10.87 -1.58 -22.07
C GLY A 72 11.65 -0.28 -22.11
N GLU A 73 12.98 -0.38 -22.17
CA GLU A 73 13.89 0.79 -22.30
C GLU A 73 13.62 1.56 -23.60
N GLU A 74 13.55 0.87 -24.73
CA GLU A 74 13.29 1.47 -26.05
C GLU A 74 11.91 2.16 -26.14
N ALA A 75 10.95 1.75 -25.34
CA ALA A 75 9.61 2.35 -25.32
C ALA A 75 9.56 3.70 -24.59
N LEU A 76 10.63 4.11 -23.91
CA LEU A 76 10.67 5.31 -23.09
C LEU A 76 11.33 6.48 -23.84
N ASP A 77 10.65 7.60 -23.82
CA ASP A 77 11.20 8.88 -24.27
C ASP A 77 11.54 9.73 -23.05
N TYR A 78 12.77 9.63 -22.58
CA TYR A 78 13.25 10.33 -21.39
C TYR A 78 13.16 11.86 -21.48
N SER A 79 13.08 12.42 -22.68
CA SER A 79 12.89 13.87 -22.85
C SER A 79 11.55 14.38 -22.33
N LYS A 80 10.60 13.46 -22.09
CA LYS A 80 9.24 13.78 -21.61
C LYS A 80 9.08 13.62 -20.09
N PHE A 81 10.13 13.19 -19.40
CA PHE A 81 10.08 12.90 -17.97
C PHE A 81 11.13 13.70 -17.21
N ASP A 82 10.75 14.21 -16.05
CA ASP A 82 11.69 14.61 -15.02
C ASP A 82 11.98 13.36 -14.17
N CYS A 83 13.15 12.76 -14.34
CA CYS A 83 13.46 11.48 -13.72
C CYS A 83 14.88 11.43 -13.16
N LYS A 84 15.07 10.60 -12.14
CA LYS A 84 16.35 10.25 -11.55
C LYS A 84 16.48 8.74 -11.46
N GLU A 85 17.64 8.25 -11.83
CA GLU A 85 17.97 6.84 -11.70
C GLU A 85 18.24 6.46 -10.24
N THR A 86 17.81 5.26 -9.85
CA THR A 86 18.06 4.69 -8.54
C THR A 86 18.21 3.18 -8.63
N SER A 87 18.70 2.55 -7.56
CA SER A 87 18.87 1.10 -7.53
C SER A 87 17.69 0.40 -6.86
N TYR A 88 17.34 -0.80 -7.37
CA TYR A 88 16.31 -1.64 -6.76
C TYR A 88 16.61 -1.98 -5.30
N GLY A 89 17.88 -2.11 -4.92
CA GLY A 89 18.31 -2.37 -3.55
C GLY A 89 17.92 -1.27 -2.58
N LEU A 90 17.97 0.00 -2.99
CA LEU A 90 17.53 1.14 -2.19
C LEU A 90 16.00 1.22 -2.07
N LEU A 91 15.29 0.80 -3.11
CA LEU A 91 13.82 0.83 -3.15
C LEU A 91 13.19 -0.28 -2.32
N ARG A 92 13.77 -1.46 -2.32
CA ARG A 92 13.20 -2.69 -1.78
C ARG A 92 12.73 -2.56 -0.33
N PRO A 93 13.49 -1.99 0.63
CA PRO A 93 13.06 -1.83 2.01
C PRO A 93 11.84 -0.90 2.18
N LEU A 94 11.68 0.07 1.28
CA LEU A 94 10.65 1.10 1.34
C LEU A 94 9.40 0.71 0.54
N ASN A 95 9.52 -0.26 -0.36
CA ASN A 95 8.45 -0.74 -1.25
C ASN A 95 8.22 -2.26 -1.09
N PRO A 96 7.81 -2.73 0.09
CA PRO A 96 7.65 -4.16 0.35
C PRO A 96 6.67 -4.84 -0.60
N SER A 97 5.70 -4.11 -1.15
CA SER A 97 4.75 -4.62 -2.13
C SER A 97 5.40 -5.11 -3.42
N CYS A 98 6.62 -4.67 -3.75
CA CYS A 98 7.35 -5.15 -4.92
C CYS A 98 7.79 -6.60 -4.79
N PHE A 99 8.04 -7.10 -3.58
CA PHE A 99 8.60 -8.44 -3.36
C PHE A 99 7.80 -9.32 -2.39
N GLN A 100 6.87 -8.77 -1.64
CA GLN A 100 6.02 -9.53 -0.71
C GLN A 100 4.56 -9.49 -1.15
N SER A 101 3.91 -10.66 -1.09
CA SER A 101 2.45 -10.74 -1.17
C SER A 101 1.82 -10.12 0.08
N SER A 102 0.62 -9.55 -0.07
CA SER A 102 -0.14 -9.07 1.08
C SER A 102 -0.44 -10.21 2.05
N ALA A 103 -0.36 -9.94 3.34
CA ALA A 103 -0.81 -10.90 4.35
C ALA A 103 -2.35 -10.96 4.38
N GLU A 104 -2.89 -12.15 4.58
CA GLU A 104 -4.33 -12.30 4.69
C GLU A 104 -4.85 -11.62 5.95
N HIS A 105 -5.88 -10.79 5.80
CA HIS A 105 -6.47 -10.09 6.92
C HIS A 105 -7.24 -11.08 7.84
N ALA A 106 -6.95 -11.07 9.13
CA ALA A 106 -7.48 -12.04 10.11
C ALA A 106 -9.03 -12.12 10.17
N LYS A 107 -9.74 -11.12 9.69
CA LYS A 107 -11.21 -11.11 9.66
C LYS A 107 -11.78 -11.27 8.25
N ARG A 108 -10.97 -11.66 7.27
CA ARG A 108 -11.40 -11.81 5.89
C ARG A 108 -12.49 -12.88 5.75
N GLU A 109 -12.27 -14.07 6.28
CA GLU A 109 -13.26 -15.13 6.25
C GLU A 109 -14.59 -14.69 6.89
N TRP A 110 -14.50 -14.05 8.07
CA TRP A 110 -15.69 -13.53 8.73
C TRP A 110 -16.41 -12.48 7.86
N PHE A 111 -15.67 -11.59 7.17
CA PHE A 111 -16.22 -10.57 6.28
C PHE A 111 -17.05 -11.23 5.16
N PHE A 112 -16.46 -12.15 4.42
CA PHE A 112 -17.12 -12.81 3.29
C PHE A 112 -18.27 -13.74 3.73
N ALA A 113 -18.14 -14.47 4.81
CA ALA A 113 -19.22 -15.32 5.36
C ALA A 113 -20.46 -14.52 5.82
N ASN A 114 -20.35 -13.22 5.98
CA ASN A 114 -21.44 -12.35 6.39
C ASN A 114 -21.87 -11.34 5.32
N LEU A 115 -21.29 -11.41 4.11
CA LEU A 115 -21.50 -10.41 3.06
C LEU A 115 -22.98 -10.23 2.68
N GLU A 116 -23.72 -11.30 2.58
CA GLU A 116 -25.15 -11.28 2.27
C GLU A 116 -26.05 -11.07 3.49
N LYS A 117 -25.51 -11.22 4.71
CA LYS A 117 -26.29 -11.20 5.96
C LYS A 117 -26.27 -9.85 6.68
N LYS A 118 -25.38 -8.95 6.31
CA LYS A 118 -25.15 -7.67 7.00
C LYS A 118 -24.91 -6.55 6.01
N SER A 119 -25.27 -5.33 6.41
CA SER A 119 -24.95 -4.14 5.61
C SER A 119 -23.43 -3.95 5.50
N LEU A 120 -22.97 -3.45 4.36
CA LEU A 120 -21.54 -3.19 4.08
C LEU A 120 -20.89 -2.35 5.18
N SER A 121 -21.57 -1.31 5.65
CA SER A 121 -21.08 -0.44 6.74
C SER A 121 -20.80 -1.23 8.03
N LYS A 122 -21.70 -2.17 8.41
CA LYS A 122 -21.49 -3.03 9.58
C LYS A 122 -20.32 -4.00 9.38
N LEU A 123 -20.17 -4.55 8.17
CA LEU A 123 -19.06 -5.45 7.82
C LEU A 123 -17.73 -4.72 7.93
N LEU A 124 -17.60 -3.56 7.28
CA LEU A 124 -16.39 -2.76 7.28
C LEU A 124 -16.03 -2.30 8.70
N SER A 125 -17.01 -1.72 9.43
CA SER A 125 -16.78 -1.28 10.82
C SER A 125 -16.28 -2.41 11.72
N LYS A 126 -16.83 -3.61 11.62
CA LYS A 126 -16.43 -4.74 12.45
C LYS A 126 -15.08 -5.32 12.03
N SER A 127 -14.82 -5.39 10.72
CA SER A 127 -13.54 -5.87 10.20
C SER A 127 -12.38 -4.96 10.58
N MET A 128 -12.59 -3.66 10.57
CA MET A 128 -11.55 -2.66 10.84
C MET A 128 -11.39 -2.32 12.34
N ARG A 129 -12.19 -2.92 13.23
CA ARG A 129 -11.96 -2.76 14.67
C ARG A 129 -10.63 -3.39 15.08
N PRO A 130 -9.73 -2.65 15.74
CA PRO A 130 -8.47 -3.21 16.20
C PRO A 130 -8.72 -4.36 17.18
N THR A 131 -7.92 -5.40 17.10
CA THR A 131 -7.91 -6.50 18.08
C THR A 131 -7.45 -5.99 19.45
N PHE A 132 -7.72 -6.74 20.50
CA PHE A 132 -7.27 -6.42 21.85
C PHE A 132 -5.73 -6.22 21.90
N VAL A 133 -4.98 -7.10 21.26
CA VAL A 133 -3.52 -7.01 21.17
C VAL A 133 -3.07 -5.73 20.44
N GLN A 134 -3.73 -5.38 19.34
CA GLN A 134 -3.43 -4.14 18.61
C GLN A 134 -3.74 -2.89 19.44
N ARG A 135 -4.80 -2.93 20.26
CA ARG A 135 -5.13 -1.84 21.21
C ARG A 135 -4.04 -1.70 22.28
N LEU A 136 -3.61 -2.79 22.87
CA LEU A 136 -2.52 -2.79 23.84
C LEU A 136 -1.21 -2.25 23.24
N ARG A 137 -0.83 -2.70 22.05
CA ARG A 137 0.36 -2.19 21.34
C ARG A 137 0.28 -0.68 21.07
N ARG A 138 -0.89 -0.17 20.68
CA ARG A 138 -1.10 1.28 20.47
C ARG A 138 -0.97 2.07 21.77
N LEU A 139 -1.47 1.55 22.88
CA LEU A 139 -1.31 2.16 24.20
C LEU A 139 0.17 2.18 24.61
N ALA A 140 0.87 1.08 24.46
CA ALA A 140 2.30 0.99 24.77
C ALA A 140 3.15 1.94 23.90
N SER A 141 2.89 2.03 22.60
CA SER A 141 3.60 2.95 21.71
C SER A 141 3.29 4.42 22.01
N GLY A 142 2.05 4.74 22.36
CA GLY A 142 1.66 6.09 22.79
C GLY A 142 2.36 6.53 24.08
N VAL A 143 2.56 5.62 25.02
CA VAL A 143 3.34 5.88 26.25
C VAL A 143 4.82 6.09 25.91
N TYR A 144 5.39 5.24 25.05
CA TYR A 144 6.81 5.34 24.64
C TYR A 144 7.11 6.69 23.94
N HIS A 145 6.22 7.17 23.08
CA HIS A 145 6.38 8.47 22.41
C HIS A 145 6.23 9.65 23.36
N ARG A 146 5.47 9.53 24.44
CA ARG A 146 5.39 10.57 25.48
C ARG A 146 6.65 10.63 26.34
N ILE A 147 7.24 9.49 26.67
CA ILE A 147 8.48 9.41 27.47
C ILE A 147 9.69 9.97 26.72
N LYS A 148 9.74 9.82 25.38
CA LYS A 148 10.84 10.36 24.55
C LYS A 148 10.77 11.87 24.29
N LYS A 149 9.73 12.57 24.74
CA LYS A 149 9.57 14.02 24.61
C LYS A 149 10.03 14.82 25.85
N PHE A 150 10.56 14.15 26.83
CA PHE A 150 11.28 14.68 27.97
C PHE A 150 12.76 14.24 27.88
#